data_a103999b7e6e88ae2ae14a6e5ab22646
#
_entry.id   a103999b7e6e88ae2ae14a6e5ab22646
#
_cell.length_a   1.000
_cell.length_b   1.000
_cell.length_c   1.000
_cell.angle_alpha   90.00
_cell.angle_beta   90.00
_cell.angle_gamma   90.00
#
_symmetry.space_group_name_H-M   'P 1'
#
loop_
_entity.id
_entity.type
_entity.pdbx_description
1 polymer ?
#
loop_
_entity_poly.entity_id
_entity_poly.type
_entity_poly.pdbx_seq_one_letter_code
_entity_poly.pdbx_strand_id
1 'polypeptide(L)'
;MAYQIFAPRHILLLAVVTSAIGFSTPESVAAQCLAYEPKVVRLSGVIVSETHPGRPNYESIANGDEPETIWVLKLKKAICVIASDDINVEADNEKEIQLVLEADQYRRYRRLLGQRVDVSGKLFHSHTGHHHKTLLLKTNEIRKQPAP
;
A
#
# COMPACT_ATOMS: atom_id res chain seq x y z
N MET A 1 -23.10 -91.98 20.11
CA MET A 1 -23.80 -90.67 19.96
C MET A 1 -22.81 -89.60 20.36
N ALA A 2 -22.18 -88.92 19.38
CA ALA A 2 -21.17 -87.87 19.61
C ALA A 2 -21.77 -86.55 19.14
N TYR A 3 -21.94 -85.60 20.08
CA TYR A 3 -22.38 -84.29 19.80
C TYR A 3 -21.15 -83.37 19.53
N GLN A 4 -21.03 -82.87 18.33
CA GLN A 4 -20.03 -81.87 18.01
C GLN A 4 -20.59 -80.49 18.31
N ILE A 5 -19.88 -79.74 19.15
CA ILE A 5 -20.20 -78.30 19.49
C ILE A 5 -19.44 -77.43 18.53
N PHE A 6 -20.17 -76.68 17.68
CA PHE A 6 -19.61 -75.69 16.80
C PHE A 6 -19.43 -74.38 17.61
N ALA A 7 -18.20 -73.88 17.69
CA ALA A 7 -17.90 -72.56 18.24
C ALA A 7 -17.99 -71.44 17.15
N PRO A 8 -18.63 -70.31 17.40
CA PRO A 8 -18.67 -69.19 16.42
C PRO A 8 -17.35 -68.44 16.37
N ARG A 9 -16.81 -68.26 15.17
CA ARG A 9 -15.68 -67.39 14.86
C ARG A 9 -16.12 -65.95 14.91
N HIS A 10 -15.65 -65.20 15.89
CA HIS A 10 -15.80 -63.73 15.91
C HIS A 10 -14.86 -63.10 14.90
N ILE A 11 -15.40 -62.54 13.83
CA ILE A 11 -14.68 -61.74 12.87
C ILE A 11 -14.56 -60.30 13.46
N LEU A 12 -13.35 -59.93 13.85
CA LEU A 12 -13.04 -58.58 14.34
C LEU A 12 -12.85 -57.64 13.12
N LEU A 13 -13.85 -56.83 12.84
CA LEU A 13 -13.75 -55.77 11.81
C LEU A 13 -12.94 -54.61 12.39
N LEU A 14 -11.69 -54.44 11.90
CA LEU A 14 -10.89 -53.25 12.14
C LEU A 14 -11.44 -52.09 11.27
N ALA A 15 -12.07 -51.12 11.89
CA ALA A 15 -12.43 -49.87 11.23
C ALA A 15 -11.19 -48.97 11.15
N VAL A 16 -10.65 -48.78 9.96
CA VAL A 16 -9.59 -47.82 9.68
C VAL A 16 -10.22 -46.44 9.53
N VAL A 17 -10.06 -45.59 10.56
CA VAL A 17 -10.46 -44.19 10.51
C VAL A 17 -9.37 -43.42 9.79
N THR A 18 -9.56 -43.10 8.51
CA THR A 18 -8.69 -42.16 7.74
C THR A 18 -9.06 -40.73 8.10
N SER A 19 -8.27 -40.10 8.98
CA SER A 19 -8.37 -38.66 9.27
C SER A 19 -7.84 -37.88 8.06
N ALA A 20 -8.72 -37.26 7.28
CA ALA A 20 -8.38 -36.32 6.24
C ALA A 20 -7.92 -35.01 6.90
N ILE A 21 -6.61 -34.77 6.92
CA ILE A 21 -6.04 -33.49 7.30
C ILE A 21 -6.30 -32.52 6.14
N GLY A 22 -7.30 -31.66 6.29
CA GLY A 22 -7.59 -30.60 5.34
C GLY A 22 -6.46 -29.55 5.37
N PHE A 23 -5.61 -29.52 4.35
CA PHE A 23 -4.69 -28.40 4.10
C PHE A 23 -5.52 -27.22 3.63
N SER A 24 -5.80 -26.27 4.53
CA SER A 24 -6.30 -24.94 4.14
C SER A 24 -5.14 -24.18 3.49
N THR A 25 -5.15 -24.08 2.18
CA THR A 25 -4.25 -23.15 1.45
C THR A 25 -4.63 -21.72 1.85
N PRO A 26 -3.66 -20.87 2.27
CA PRO A 26 -3.97 -19.47 2.50
C PRO A 26 -4.38 -18.84 1.17
N GLU A 27 -5.63 -18.39 1.10
CA GLU A 27 -6.15 -17.62 -0.02
C GLU A 27 -5.36 -16.32 -0.08
N SER A 28 -4.54 -16.15 -1.11
CA SER A 28 -3.82 -14.91 -1.37
C SER A 28 -4.85 -13.83 -1.70
N VAL A 29 -5.19 -12.98 -0.72
CA VAL A 29 -6.00 -11.79 -0.97
C VAL A 29 -5.17 -10.90 -1.91
N ALA A 30 -5.51 -10.88 -3.19
CA ALA A 30 -4.93 -9.96 -4.15
C ALA A 30 -5.08 -8.54 -3.59
N ALA A 31 -3.98 -7.79 -3.52
CA ALA A 31 -4.01 -6.42 -3.03
C ALA A 31 -4.96 -5.60 -3.92
N GLN A 32 -6.07 -5.14 -3.34
CA GLN A 32 -7.04 -4.34 -4.07
C GLN A 32 -6.42 -2.98 -4.38
N CYS A 33 -6.46 -2.56 -5.67
CA CYS A 33 -6.01 -1.24 -6.07
C CYS A 33 -6.85 -0.15 -5.37
N LEU A 34 -6.19 0.96 -5.08
CA LEU A 34 -6.81 2.13 -4.47
C LEU A 34 -7.64 2.91 -5.49
N ALA A 35 -8.40 3.88 -5.00
CA ALA A 35 -9.17 4.80 -5.83
C ALA A 35 -8.67 6.24 -5.62
N TYR A 36 -8.82 7.06 -6.66
CA TYR A 36 -8.61 8.50 -6.61
C TYR A 36 -9.68 9.22 -5.77
N GLU A 37 -9.52 10.53 -5.60
CA GLU A 37 -10.54 11.35 -4.96
C GLU A 37 -11.93 11.15 -5.62
N PRO A 38 -13.03 11.27 -4.85
CA PRO A 38 -13.11 11.83 -3.50
C PRO A 38 -12.76 10.84 -2.38
N LYS A 39 -12.33 9.62 -2.68
CA LYS A 39 -12.00 8.59 -1.69
C LYS A 39 -10.81 9.02 -0.82
N VAL A 40 -10.96 8.89 0.49
CA VAL A 40 -9.84 9.07 1.43
C VAL A 40 -9.12 7.72 1.58
N VAL A 41 -7.80 7.75 1.35
CA VAL A 41 -6.92 6.60 1.54
C VAL A 41 -6.01 6.81 2.76
N ARG A 42 -5.44 5.72 3.26
CA ARG A 42 -4.39 5.74 4.28
C ARG A 42 -3.19 4.98 3.78
N LEU A 43 -2.02 5.63 3.78
CA LEU A 43 -0.76 5.10 3.31
C LEU A 43 0.28 5.16 4.42
N SER A 44 1.19 4.17 4.44
CA SER A 44 2.27 4.09 5.43
C SER A 44 3.62 4.09 4.72
N GLY A 45 4.55 4.89 5.22
CA GLY A 45 5.87 5.00 4.61
C GLY A 45 6.82 5.87 5.42
N VAL A 46 7.90 6.31 4.77
CA VAL A 46 8.86 7.28 5.30
C VAL A 46 8.73 8.57 4.52
N ILE A 47 8.59 9.70 5.21
CA ILE A 47 8.61 11.02 4.53
C ILE A 47 10.05 11.42 4.27
N VAL A 48 10.34 11.80 3.03
CA VAL A 48 11.62 12.41 2.62
C VAL A 48 11.38 13.75 1.94
N SER A 49 12.40 14.60 1.93
CA SER A 49 12.42 15.85 1.18
C SER A 49 13.26 15.65 -0.08
N GLU A 50 12.75 16.04 -1.23
CA GLU A 50 13.45 15.97 -2.52
C GLU A 50 13.43 17.34 -3.17
N THR A 51 14.50 17.70 -3.91
CA THR A 51 14.58 18.95 -4.66
C THR A 51 14.58 18.64 -6.15
N HIS A 52 13.71 19.29 -6.87
CA HIS A 52 13.49 19.15 -8.30
C HIS A 52 13.61 20.53 -8.99
N PRO A 53 13.79 20.57 -10.33
CA PRO A 53 13.66 21.81 -11.08
C PRO A 53 12.22 22.35 -10.98
N GLY A 54 12.10 23.62 -10.64
CA GLY A 54 10.83 24.35 -10.60
C GLY A 54 10.69 25.29 -11.80
N ARG A 55 10.10 26.46 -11.57
CA ARG A 55 9.90 27.46 -12.62
C ARG A 55 11.23 27.95 -13.20
N PRO A 56 11.26 28.43 -14.45
CA PRO A 56 10.12 28.54 -15.37
C PRO A 56 9.83 27.28 -16.18
N ASN A 57 10.82 26.37 -16.39
CA ASN A 57 10.68 25.29 -17.37
C ASN A 57 10.46 23.92 -16.74
N TYR A 58 10.78 23.71 -15.46
CA TYR A 58 10.71 22.42 -14.75
C TYR A 58 11.62 21.32 -15.35
N GLU A 59 12.74 21.70 -15.93
CA GLU A 59 13.65 20.81 -16.64
C GLU A 59 15.00 20.69 -15.96
N SER A 60 15.64 21.81 -15.59
CA SER A 60 17.00 21.79 -15.07
C SER A 60 17.36 23.01 -14.21
N ILE A 61 17.72 22.77 -12.95
CA ILE A 61 18.27 23.82 -12.07
C ILE A 61 19.57 24.40 -12.64
N ALA A 62 20.42 23.54 -13.24
CA ALA A 62 21.67 24.01 -13.84
C ALA A 62 21.46 24.96 -15.04
N ASN A 63 20.31 24.87 -15.71
CA ASN A 63 19.95 25.72 -16.86
C ASN A 63 19.06 26.90 -16.47
N GLY A 64 18.91 27.21 -15.16
CA GLY A 64 18.24 28.41 -14.67
C GLY A 64 16.86 28.23 -14.09
N ASP A 65 16.38 26.99 -13.93
CA ASP A 65 15.15 26.75 -13.20
C ASP A 65 15.38 26.91 -11.69
N GLU A 66 14.41 27.45 -10.99
CA GLU A 66 14.44 27.59 -9.53
C GLU A 66 14.35 26.21 -8.87
N PRO A 67 15.09 25.95 -7.76
CA PRO A 67 14.93 24.71 -7.02
C PRO A 67 13.59 24.67 -6.30
N GLU A 68 12.80 23.64 -6.55
CA GLU A 68 11.55 23.36 -5.86
C GLU A 68 11.70 22.16 -4.93
N THR A 69 11.34 22.33 -3.67
CA THR A 69 11.41 21.27 -2.66
C THR A 69 10.03 20.69 -2.41
N ILE A 70 9.90 19.39 -2.62
CA ILE A 70 8.69 18.61 -2.36
C ILE A 70 8.90 17.61 -1.22
N TRP A 71 7.81 17.18 -0.60
CA TRP A 71 7.84 16.04 0.32
C TRP A 71 7.26 14.81 -0.37
N VAL A 72 7.96 13.70 -0.20
CA VAL A 72 7.61 12.42 -0.81
C VAL A 72 7.43 11.37 0.29
N LEU A 73 6.32 10.63 0.24
CA LEU A 73 6.09 9.45 1.04
C LEU A 73 6.64 8.23 0.29
N LYS A 74 7.73 7.64 0.79
CA LYS A 74 8.30 6.40 0.26
C LYS A 74 7.64 5.20 0.92
N LEU A 75 6.88 4.44 0.12
CA LEU A 75 6.12 3.28 0.58
C LEU A 75 7.01 2.04 0.70
N LYS A 76 6.75 1.19 1.69
CA LYS A 76 7.42 -0.11 1.81
C LYS A 76 6.98 -1.11 0.72
N LYS A 77 5.69 -1.06 0.35
CA LYS A 77 5.09 -1.89 -0.71
C LYS A 77 4.52 -0.96 -1.79
N ALA A 78 4.65 -1.38 -3.04
CA ALA A 78 4.01 -0.68 -4.14
C ALA A 78 2.49 -0.75 -4.03
N ILE A 79 1.84 0.27 -4.56
CA ILE A 79 0.38 0.36 -4.68
C ILE A 79 -0.01 0.46 -6.15
N CYS A 80 -1.28 0.14 -6.43
CA CYS A 80 -1.94 0.43 -7.70
C CYS A 80 -3.17 1.30 -7.43
N VAL A 81 -3.58 2.09 -8.41
CA VAL A 81 -4.77 2.95 -8.37
C VAL A 81 -5.56 2.75 -9.66
N ILE A 82 -6.85 2.53 -9.53
CA ILE A 82 -7.75 2.37 -10.69
C ILE A 82 -8.09 3.74 -11.29
N ALA A 83 -8.18 3.82 -12.61
CA ALA A 83 -8.60 5.03 -13.31
C ALA A 83 -9.99 5.48 -12.86
N SER A 84 -10.23 6.81 -12.81
CA SER A 84 -11.54 7.40 -12.54
C SER A 84 -12.04 8.32 -13.66
N ASP A 85 -11.11 8.92 -14.42
CA ASP A 85 -11.39 9.86 -15.51
C ASP A 85 -10.16 10.01 -16.42
N ASP A 86 -10.21 10.92 -17.40
CA ASP A 86 -9.14 11.13 -18.39
C ASP A 86 -7.86 11.74 -17.81
N ILE A 87 -7.91 12.32 -16.60
CA ILE A 87 -6.75 12.90 -15.90
C ILE A 87 -6.21 11.90 -14.87
N ASN A 88 -7.10 11.30 -14.10
CA ASN A 88 -6.79 10.31 -13.09
C ASN A 88 -6.74 8.91 -13.72
N VAL A 89 -5.72 8.69 -14.55
CA VAL A 89 -5.51 7.44 -15.27
C VAL A 89 -4.97 6.34 -14.35
N GLU A 90 -5.03 5.09 -14.80
CA GLU A 90 -4.49 3.96 -14.04
C GLU A 90 -3.00 4.15 -13.71
N ALA A 91 -2.63 3.83 -12.48
CA ALA A 91 -1.25 3.81 -12.03
C ALA A 91 -0.94 2.49 -11.34
N ASP A 92 0.22 1.90 -11.65
CA ASP A 92 0.64 0.61 -11.10
C ASP A 92 2.07 0.67 -10.59
N ASN A 93 2.38 -0.20 -9.63
CA ASN A 93 3.71 -0.36 -9.03
C ASN A 93 4.30 0.93 -8.43
N GLU A 94 3.45 1.84 -7.95
CA GLU A 94 3.87 3.12 -7.40
C GLU A 94 4.37 2.97 -5.95
N LYS A 95 5.58 3.50 -5.69
CA LYS A 95 6.22 3.48 -4.37
C LYS A 95 6.50 4.86 -3.80
N GLU A 96 6.36 5.90 -4.60
CA GLU A 96 6.67 7.27 -4.24
C GLU A 96 5.46 8.17 -4.48
N ILE A 97 4.95 8.76 -3.42
CA ILE A 97 3.76 9.61 -3.47
C ILE A 97 4.16 11.02 -3.04
N GLN A 98 3.98 12.01 -3.91
CA GLN A 98 4.21 13.41 -3.55
C GLN A 98 3.12 13.86 -2.58
N LEU A 99 3.50 14.41 -1.44
CA LEU A 99 2.57 14.96 -0.46
C LEU A 99 2.27 16.43 -0.79
N VAL A 100 0.99 16.73 -0.96
CA VAL A 100 0.50 18.11 -1.10
C VAL A 100 -0.05 18.54 0.24
N LEU A 101 0.60 19.54 0.83
CA LEU A 101 0.39 20.03 2.18
C LEU A 101 0.06 21.51 2.14
N GLU A 102 -0.77 21.98 3.07
CA GLU A 102 -0.97 23.40 3.34
C GLU A 102 0.26 23.99 4.07
N ALA A 103 0.47 25.29 3.96
CA ALA A 103 1.65 25.95 4.52
C ALA A 103 1.85 25.72 6.04
N ASP A 104 0.77 25.63 6.81
CA ASP A 104 0.82 25.34 8.24
C ASP A 104 1.15 23.85 8.52
N GLN A 105 0.74 22.95 7.63
CA GLN A 105 1.06 21.52 7.73
C GLN A 105 2.56 21.26 7.51
N TYR A 106 3.21 21.94 6.55
CA TYR A 106 4.67 21.86 6.39
C TYR A 106 5.41 22.24 7.68
N ARG A 107 5.00 23.30 8.36
CA ARG A 107 5.60 23.69 9.66
C ARG A 107 5.31 22.69 10.74
N ARG A 108 4.08 22.20 10.85
CA ARG A 108 3.61 21.26 11.88
C ARG A 108 4.32 19.92 11.80
N TYR A 109 4.49 19.40 10.59
CA TYR A 109 5.01 18.06 10.35
C TYR A 109 6.50 17.99 10.05
N ARG A 110 7.22 19.13 10.03
CA ARG A 110 8.65 19.20 9.67
C ARG A 110 9.53 18.20 10.44
N ARG A 111 9.25 17.96 11.72
CA ARG A 111 9.97 16.99 12.55
C ARG A 111 9.71 15.52 12.20
N LEU A 112 8.77 15.25 11.31
CA LEU A 112 8.46 13.90 10.84
C LEU A 112 9.25 13.52 9.57
N LEU A 113 10.06 14.42 9.01
CA LEU A 113 10.99 14.08 7.94
C LEU A 113 11.96 12.99 8.40
N GLY A 114 12.18 11.97 7.57
CA GLY A 114 12.97 10.78 7.89
C GLY A 114 12.26 9.77 8.81
N GLN A 115 11.04 10.05 9.27
CA GLN A 115 10.31 9.18 10.20
C GLN A 115 9.30 8.29 9.45
N ARG A 116 8.99 7.13 10.06
CA ARG A 116 7.86 6.30 9.65
C ARG A 116 6.56 6.93 10.10
N VAL A 117 5.63 7.05 9.16
CA VAL A 117 4.35 7.72 9.37
C VAL A 117 3.20 6.96 8.71
N ASP A 118 2.00 7.22 9.20
CA ASP A 118 0.74 6.99 8.51
C ASP A 118 0.21 8.33 8.01
N VAL A 119 -0.12 8.40 6.74
CA VAL A 119 -0.67 9.59 6.09
C VAL A 119 -2.05 9.27 5.57
N SER A 120 -3.02 10.13 5.86
CA SER A 120 -4.36 10.06 5.26
C SER A 120 -4.59 11.23 4.33
N GLY A 121 -5.30 10.99 3.23
CA GLY A 121 -5.58 12.01 2.24
C GLY A 121 -6.30 11.47 1.02
N LYS A 122 -6.37 12.26 -0.04
CA LYS A 122 -7.01 11.93 -1.30
C LYS A 122 -5.95 11.85 -2.40
N LEU A 123 -5.93 10.74 -3.13
CA LEU A 123 -5.02 10.56 -4.27
C LEU A 123 -5.54 11.31 -5.50
N PHE A 124 -4.62 11.81 -6.29
CA PHE A 124 -4.87 12.31 -7.64
C PHE A 124 -3.63 12.09 -8.51
N HIS A 125 -3.80 12.06 -9.83
CA HIS A 125 -2.70 11.87 -10.79
C HIS A 125 -2.00 13.20 -11.10
N SER A 126 -0.72 13.14 -11.45
CA SER A 126 0.06 14.32 -11.86
C SER A 126 -0.50 14.97 -13.12
N HIS A 127 -0.59 16.32 -13.14
CA HIS A 127 -1.11 17.07 -14.29
C HIS A 127 -0.54 18.50 -14.42
N THR A 128 0.51 18.85 -13.64
CA THR A 128 1.19 20.16 -13.72
C THR A 128 2.70 20.01 -13.56
N GLY A 129 3.48 21.06 -13.88
CA GLY A 129 4.95 21.05 -13.70
C GLY A 129 5.42 20.89 -12.26
N HIS A 130 4.61 21.28 -11.26
CA HIS A 130 4.92 21.06 -9.83
C HIS A 130 4.70 19.62 -9.36
N HIS A 131 4.19 18.74 -10.22
CA HIS A 131 3.90 17.35 -9.90
C HIS A 131 5.06 16.46 -10.37
N HIS A 132 6.01 16.20 -9.46
CA HIS A 132 7.24 15.47 -9.75
C HIS A 132 7.14 13.95 -9.53
N LYS A 133 5.97 13.45 -9.11
CA LYS A 133 5.65 12.02 -8.98
C LYS A 133 4.35 11.72 -9.73
N THR A 134 4.18 10.49 -10.19
CA THR A 134 2.96 10.02 -10.87
C THR A 134 1.72 10.25 -10.02
N LEU A 135 1.81 9.89 -8.73
CA LEU A 135 0.73 10.03 -7.76
C LEU A 135 1.02 11.12 -6.74
N LEU A 136 0.00 11.90 -6.44
CA LEU A 136 0.01 12.90 -5.39
C LEU A 136 -1.06 12.58 -4.35
N LEU A 137 -0.82 12.98 -3.11
CA LEU A 137 -1.77 12.87 -2.01
C LEU A 137 -2.07 14.24 -1.41
N LYS A 138 -3.27 14.76 -1.65
CA LYS A 138 -3.77 15.91 -0.91
C LYS A 138 -3.97 15.50 0.54
N THR A 139 -3.04 15.95 1.40
CA THR A 139 -2.86 15.42 2.74
C THR A 139 -3.87 16.00 3.72
N ASN A 140 -4.61 15.14 4.40
CA ASN A 140 -5.48 15.53 5.50
C ASN A 140 -4.71 15.53 6.84
N GLU A 141 -3.98 14.45 7.12
CA GLU A 141 -3.28 14.26 8.40
C GLU A 141 -2.05 13.36 8.25
N ILE A 142 -1.03 13.63 9.05
CA ILE A 142 0.16 12.79 9.20
C ILE A 142 0.33 12.42 10.67
N ARG A 143 0.50 11.13 10.96
CA ARG A 143 0.76 10.59 12.30
C ARG A 143 2.06 9.81 12.31
N LYS A 144 2.90 10.05 13.32
CA LYS A 144 4.09 9.22 13.54
C LYS A 144 3.69 7.80 13.93
N GLN A 145 4.31 6.80 13.28
CA GLN A 145 4.15 5.41 13.73
C GLN A 145 4.94 5.18 15.04
N PRO A 146 4.45 4.31 15.95
CA PRO A 146 5.25 3.83 17.07
C PRO A 146 6.56 3.21 16.59
N ALA A 147 7.60 3.29 17.40
CA ALA A 147 8.81 2.50 17.18
C ALA A 147 8.45 1.00 17.25
N PRO A 148 9.08 0.14 16.43
CA PRO A 148 8.87 -1.30 16.47
C PRO A 148 9.31 -1.90 17.80
#